data_be3cf1bbbb32ee4cf24fb28a7243c453
#
_entry.id   be3cf1bbbb32ee4cf24fb28a7243c453
#
_cell.length_a   1.000
_cell.length_b   1.000
_cell.length_c   1.000
_cell.angle_alpha   90.00
_cell.angle_beta   90.00
_cell.angle_gamma   90.00
#
_symmetry.space_group_name_H-M   'P 1'
#
loop_
_entity.id
_entity.type
_entity.pdbx_description
1 polymer ?
#
loop_
_entity_poly.entity_id
_entity_poly.type
_entity_poly.pdbx_seq_one_letter_code
_entity_poly.pdbx_strand_id
1 'polypeptide(L)'
;MRTPAGVAYHPSVPRHLQIQRVLRGRIESGEWGGDHPIPTEMKLLAEFGVSRTTIREALGVLTRDGLIARHRGRGSFVRPRAECPRTVTNLILGYQAQIKVIKAETAAAPGHIAGPLGVERGTPLTRLVRLEIVDGAPLAVVVNYMRTTLGERIRPRDLTHISLLEFLRDRLRMRLGAIHQSIEARLPDVETAGLLGTDLTAPVLTVRLVVTEAGGRPVEVSDTFYRADRYRYEVETRLPPARRRPYARGTPPRRGARPVRQP
;
A
#
# COMPACT_ATOMS: atom_id res chain seq x y z
N MET A 1 28.36 -12.63 -32.42
CA MET A 1 28.09 -11.81 -31.24
C MET A 1 26.75 -12.25 -30.69
N ARG A 2 26.71 -13.06 -29.63
CA ARG A 2 25.44 -13.50 -29.02
C ARG A 2 24.82 -12.32 -28.31
N THR A 3 23.64 -11.88 -28.76
CA THR A 3 22.79 -10.96 -28.02
C THR A 3 22.53 -11.58 -26.63
N PRO A 4 22.81 -10.87 -25.52
CA PRO A 4 22.49 -11.41 -24.21
C PRO A 4 21.00 -11.67 -24.15
N ALA A 5 20.60 -12.69 -23.38
CA ALA A 5 19.22 -13.18 -23.22
C ALA A 5 18.25 -12.00 -23.08
N GLY A 6 17.50 -11.71 -24.16
CA GLY A 6 16.85 -10.43 -24.36
C GLY A 6 15.75 -10.16 -23.34
N VAL A 7 15.94 -9.14 -22.58
CA VAL A 7 14.80 -8.41 -22.03
C VAL A 7 14.01 -7.86 -23.23
N ALA A 8 12.85 -8.44 -23.51
CA ALA A 8 11.97 -7.93 -24.56
C ALA A 8 11.42 -6.58 -24.08
N TYR A 9 11.93 -5.50 -24.67
CA TYR A 9 11.50 -4.15 -24.32
C TYR A 9 10.13 -3.85 -24.92
N HIS A 10 9.22 -3.35 -24.10
CA HIS A 10 7.93 -2.87 -24.55
C HIS A 10 8.10 -1.54 -25.32
N PRO A 11 7.59 -1.41 -26.56
CA PRO A 11 7.87 -0.24 -27.40
C PRO A 11 7.33 1.08 -26.84
N SER A 12 6.20 1.05 -26.10
CA SER A 12 5.54 2.25 -25.57
C SER A 12 6.05 2.68 -24.18
N VAL A 13 7.05 1.97 -23.61
CA VAL A 13 7.60 2.31 -22.29
C VAL A 13 9.06 2.71 -22.43
N PRO A 14 9.50 3.87 -21.89
CA PRO A 14 10.89 4.28 -21.93
C PRO A 14 11.83 3.19 -21.39
N ARG A 15 12.93 2.93 -22.10
CA ARG A 15 13.85 1.82 -21.76
C ARG A 15 14.43 1.92 -20.35
N HIS A 16 14.76 3.13 -19.89
CA HIS A 16 15.28 3.34 -18.54
C HIS A 16 14.29 2.90 -17.43
N LEU A 17 12.99 3.09 -17.65
CA LEU A 17 11.95 2.62 -16.70
C LEU A 17 11.84 1.10 -16.68
N GLN A 18 11.96 0.45 -17.84
CA GLN A 18 11.92 -1.01 -17.92
C GLN A 18 13.14 -1.63 -17.24
N ILE A 19 14.32 -1.07 -17.50
CA ILE A 19 15.56 -1.49 -16.85
C ILE A 19 15.49 -1.27 -15.35
N GLN A 20 15.03 -0.09 -14.91
CA GLN A 20 14.83 0.21 -13.49
C GLN A 20 13.93 -0.84 -12.81
N ARG A 21 12.85 -1.29 -13.46
CA ARG A 21 11.99 -2.35 -12.92
C ARG A 21 12.69 -3.70 -12.80
N VAL A 22 13.48 -4.09 -13.80
CA VAL A 22 14.28 -5.33 -13.75
C VAL A 22 15.30 -5.27 -12.62
N LEU A 23 16.04 -4.16 -12.51
CA LEU A 23 17.05 -3.98 -11.46
C LEU A 23 16.41 -3.97 -10.07
N ARG A 24 15.25 -3.33 -9.93
CA ARG A 24 14.45 -3.35 -8.70
C ARG A 24 14.04 -4.77 -8.32
N GLY A 25 13.53 -5.55 -9.27
CA GLY A 25 13.14 -6.95 -9.04
C GLY A 25 14.31 -7.80 -8.54
N ARG A 26 15.54 -7.61 -9.06
CA ARG A 26 16.74 -8.30 -8.60
C ARG A 26 17.14 -7.92 -7.17
N ILE A 27 16.97 -6.65 -6.80
CA ILE A 27 17.19 -6.19 -5.43
C ILE A 27 16.14 -6.81 -4.49
N GLU A 28 14.87 -6.78 -4.90
CA GLU A 28 13.76 -7.29 -4.10
C GLU A 28 13.76 -8.82 -3.93
N SER A 29 14.24 -9.54 -4.94
CA SER A 29 14.45 -11.00 -4.85
C SER A 29 15.68 -11.42 -4.03
N GLY A 30 16.53 -10.44 -3.63
CA GLY A 30 17.76 -10.73 -2.91
C GLY A 30 18.91 -11.23 -3.80
N GLU A 31 18.76 -11.17 -5.14
CA GLU A 31 19.85 -11.51 -6.08
C GLU A 31 21.06 -10.60 -5.84
N TRP A 32 20.79 -9.34 -5.48
CA TRP A 32 21.81 -8.38 -5.07
C TRP A 32 21.52 -7.92 -3.64
N GLY A 33 22.53 -8.02 -2.79
CA GLY A 33 22.42 -7.62 -1.39
C GLY A 33 23.70 -7.87 -0.63
N GLY A 34 23.67 -7.56 0.67
CA GLY A 34 24.82 -7.66 1.54
C GLY A 34 25.91 -6.65 1.19
N ASP A 35 27.17 -7.00 1.51
CA ASP A 35 28.33 -6.12 1.37
C ASP A 35 28.92 -6.09 -0.06
N HIS A 36 28.25 -6.70 -1.02
CA HIS A 36 28.72 -6.74 -2.41
C HIS A 36 28.11 -5.60 -3.24
N PRO A 37 28.92 -4.91 -4.06
CA PRO A 37 28.40 -3.91 -4.97
C PRO A 37 27.53 -4.55 -6.05
N ILE A 38 26.49 -3.84 -6.49
CA ILE A 38 25.73 -4.23 -7.68
C ILE A 38 26.65 -4.16 -8.93
N PRO A 39 26.30 -4.84 -10.03
CA PRO A 39 27.10 -4.79 -11.25
C PRO A 39 27.41 -3.36 -11.69
N THR A 40 28.63 -3.14 -12.18
CA THR A 40 29.06 -1.82 -12.67
C THR A 40 28.23 -1.35 -13.84
N GLU A 41 28.18 -0.02 -14.08
CA GLU A 41 27.50 0.55 -15.25
C GLU A 41 27.93 -0.15 -16.55
N MET A 42 29.22 -0.48 -16.70
CA MET A 42 29.73 -1.17 -17.88
C MET A 42 29.17 -2.59 -18.04
N LYS A 43 29.08 -3.34 -16.95
CA LYS A 43 28.45 -4.68 -16.99
C LYS A 43 26.98 -4.60 -17.33
N LEU A 44 26.26 -3.64 -16.76
CA LEU A 44 24.83 -3.42 -17.07
C LEU A 44 24.63 -2.95 -18.51
N LEU A 45 25.51 -2.10 -19.05
CA LEU A 45 25.49 -1.73 -20.48
C LEU A 45 25.60 -2.95 -21.40
N ALA A 46 26.54 -3.83 -21.09
CA ALA A 46 26.76 -5.06 -21.88
C ALA A 46 25.56 -6.01 -21.77
N GLU A 47 24.96 -6.09 -20.57
CA GLU A 47 23.82 -6.96 -20.30
C GLU A 47 22.52 -6.47 -20.97
N PHE A 48 22.21 -5.18 -20.85
CA PHE A 48 20.94 -4.63 -21.34
C PHE A 48 21.02 -4.11 -22.79
N GLY A 49 22.19 -3.96 -23.36
CA GLY A 49 22.37 -3.51 -24.76
C GLY A 49 21.86 -2.08 -24.98
N VAL A 50 22.00 -1.19 -24.03
CA VAL A 50 21.49 0.19 -24.07
C VAL A 50 22.61 1.22 -23.88
N SER A 51 22.30 2.51 -24.03
CA SER A 51 23.26 3.59 -23.81
C SER A 51 23.64 3.77 -22.35
N ARG A 52 24.81 4.38 -22.09
CA ARG A 52 25.25 4.74 -20.73
C ARG A 52 24.26 5.67 -20.03
N THR A 53 23.67 6.61 -20.78
CA THR A 53 22.65 7.53 -20.28
C THR A 53 21.44 6.76 -19.74
N THR A 54 20.94 5.78 -20.49
CA THR A 54 19.79 4.96 -20.08
C THR A 54 20.05 4.19 -18.79
N ILE A 55 21.25 3.59 -18.63
CA ILE A 55 21.62 2.91 -17.39
C ILE A 55 21.74 3.90 -16.23
N ARG A 56 22.35 5.07 -16.46
CA ARG A 56 22.50 6.09 -15.41
C ARG A 56 21.15 6.65 -14.95
N GLU A 57 20.21 6.84 -15.86
CA GLU A 57 18.83 7.22 -15.52
C GLU A 57 18.14 6.16 -14.67
N ALA A 58 18.21 4.90 -15.08
CA ALA A 58 17.64 3.78 -14.31
C ALA A 58 18.23 3.69 -12.90
N LEU A 59 19.57 3.75 -12.77
CA LEU A 59 20.25 3.73 -11.46
C LEU A 59 19.96 5.01 -10.65
N GLY A 60 19.77 6.15 -11.33
CA GLY A 60 19.37 7.42 -10.69
C GLY A 60 18.03 7.32 -9.99
N VAL A 61 17.05 6.65 -10.62
CA VAL A 61 15.74 6.37 -10.00
C VAL A 61 15.92 5.49 -8.75
N LEU A 62 16.65 4.38 -8.85
CA LEU A 62 16.89 3.49 -7.71
C LEU A 62 17.62 4.18 -6.54
N THR A 63 18.50 5.13 -6.86
CA THR A 63 19.19 5.94 -5.83
C THR A 63 18.23 6.91 -5.14
N ARG A 64 17.37 7.59 -5.91
CA ARG A 64 16.33 8.50 -5.36
C ARG A 64 15.34 7.74 -4.49
N ASP A 65 14.96 6.54 -4.91
CA ASP A 65 14.07 5.66 -4.16
C ASP A 65 14.74 5.04 -2.92
N GLY A 66 16.04 5.34 -2.70
CA GLY A 66 16.77 4.86 -1.54
C GLY A 66 17.11 3.36 -1.57
N LEU A 67 16.91 2.68 -2.71
CA LEU A 67 17.21 1.25 -2.86
C LEU A 67 18.71 0.98 -2.97
N ILE A 68 19.47 1.92 -3.55
CA ILE A 68 20.92 1.82 -3.66
C ILE A 68 21.60 3.09 -3.17
N ALA A 69 22.83 2.93 -2.67
CA ALA A 69 23.74 4.01 -2.34
C ALA A 69 24.97 3.95 -3.24
N ARG A 70 25.41 5.10 -3.76
CA ARG A 70 26.62 5.22 -4.55
C ARG A 70 27.79 5.64 -3.65
N HIS A 71 28.85 4.87 -3.71
CA HIS A 71 30.10 5.17 -3.00
C HIS A 71 31.21 5.44 -4.03
N ARG A 72 31.79 6.64 -3.97
CA ARG A 72 32.84 7.05 -4.91
C ARG A 72 34.02 6.07 -4.83
N GLY A 73 34.44 5.52 -5.96
CA GLY A 73 35.53 4.55 -6.05
C GLY A 73 35.19 3.12 -5.60
N ARG A 74 34.08 2.89 -4.91
CA ARG A 74 33.71 1.57 -4.38
C ARG A 74 32.51 0.93 -5.09
N GLY A 75 31.75 1.70 -5.89
CA GLY A 75 30.57 1.20 -6.60
C GLY A 75 29.24 1.60 -5.96
N SER A 76 28.17 0.94 -6.43
CA SER A 76 26.83 1.11 -5.87
C SER A 76 26.45 -0.14 -5.08
N PHE A 77 25.85 0.05 -3.91
CA PHE A 77 25.46 -1.02 -3.00
C PHE A 77 23.97 -0.95 -2.74
N VAL A 78 23.32 -2.09 -2.59
CA VAL A 78 21.94 -2.16 -2.13
C VAL A 78 21.91 -1.62 -0.69
N ARG A 79 21.00 -0.68 -0.44
CA ARG A 79 20.75 -0.30 0.95
C ARG A 79 19.97 -1.42 1.62
N PRO A 80 20.30 -1.76 2.86
CA PRO A 80 19.42 -2.60 3.66
C PRO A 80 18.03 -1.96 3.56
N ARG A 81 17.05 -2.73 3.10
CA ARG A 81 15.66 -2.28 3.15
C ARG A 81 15.41 -2.00 4.62
N ALA A 82 15.15 -0.74 4.97
CA ALA A 82 14.59 -0.46 6.28
C ALA A 82 13.44 -1.47 6.40
N GLU A 83 13.52 -2.37 7.40
CA GLU A 83 12.49 -3.37 7.59
C GLU A 83 11.18 -2.62 7.51
N CYS A 84 10.35 -2.99 6.53
CA CYS A 84 9.03 -2.37 6.39
C CYS A 84 8.43 -2.42 7.79
N PRO A 85 8.05 -1.28 8.40
CA PRO A 85 7.61 -1.29 9.78
C PRO A 85 6.66 -2.45 9.92
N ARG A 86 7.04 -3.39 10.79
CA ARG A 86 6.44 -4.71 10.88
C ARG A 86 4.94 -4.60 10.75
N THR A 87 4.42 -5.24 9.71
CA THR A 87 3.08 -5.78 9.66
C THR A 87 2.10 -5.02 10.54
N VAL A 88 1.50 -3.98 9.99
CA VAL A 88 0.35 -3.38 10.65
C VAL A 88 -0.82 -4.32 10.42
N THR A 89 -0.92 -5.32 11.28
CA THR A 89 -2.03 -6.28 11.30
C THR A 89 -3.36 -5.55 11.56
N ASN A 90 -3.29 -4.28 11.93
CA ASN A 90 -4.45 -3.47 12.23
C ASN A 90 -4.19 -2.01 11.83
N LEU A 91 -4.61 -1.65 10.61
CA LEU A 91 -4.58 -0.27 10.10
C LEU A 91 -5.28 0.75 11.03
N ILE A 92 -6.05 0.25 11.98
CA ILE A 92 -6.92 1.02 12.86
C ILE A 92 -6.22 1.40 14.17
N LEU A 93 -5.23 0.64 14.63
CA LEU A 93 -4.63 0.75 15.95
C LEU A 93 -3.15 1.15 15.97
N GLY A 94 -2.67 1.77 14.91
CA GLY A 94 -1.46 2.58 15.02
C GLY A 94 -0.13 1.82 15.07
N TYR A 95 0.72 2.19 14.19
CA TYR A 95 2.17 2.15 14.35
C TYR A 95 2.61 3.50 14.91
N GLN A 96 3.73 3.53 15.63
CA GLN A 96 4.29 4.80 16.10
C GLN A 96 4.82 5.59 14.90
N ALA A 97 4.06 6.59 14.47
CA ALA A 97 4.47 7.52 13.43
C ALA A 97 4.53 8.93 14.02
N GLN A 98 5.48 9.71 13.54
CA GLN A 98 5.41 11.14 13.68
C GLN A 98 4.38 11.67 12.68
N ILE A 99 3.34 12.32 13.17
CA ILE A 99 2.27 12.86 12.32
C ILE A 99 2.50 14.36 12.13
N LYS A 100 2.59 14.77 10.87
CA LYS A 100 2.66 16.18 10.49
C LYS A 100 1.35 16.58 9.80
N VAL A 101 0.60 17.50 10.39
CA VAL A 101 -0.56 18.07 9.71
C VAL A 101 -0.06 19.04 8.64
N ILE A 102 -0.38 18.75 7.38
CA ILE A 102 0.05 19.52 6.22
C ILE A 102 -0.98 20.61 5.92
N LYS A 103 -2.28 20.25 5.96
CA LYS A 103 -3.37 21.14 5.58
C LYS A 103 -4.65 20.79 6.35
N ALA A 104 -5.37 21.80 6.77
CA ALA A 104 -6.73 21.71 7.29
C ALA A 104 -7.55 22.81 6.65
N GLU A 105 -8.58 22.46 5.89
CA GLU A 105 -9.36 23.40 5.10
C GLU A 105 -10.81 22.95 4.96
N THR A 106 -11.67 23.87 4.55
CA THR A 106 -13.01 23.52 4.06
C THR A 106 -12.93 23.31 2.55
N ALA A 107 -13.37 22.16 2.07
CA ALA A 107 -13.37 21.80 0.66
C ALA A 107 -14.73 21.21 0.23
N ALA A 108 -15.08 21.36 -1.04
CA ALA A 108 -16.27 20.74 -1.60
C ALA A 108 -16.13 19.20 -1.62
N ALA A 109 -17.16 18.48 -1.21
CA ALA A 109 -17.18 17.01 -1.21
C ALA A 109 -16.96 16.44 -2.61
N PRO A 110 -15.84 15.72 -2.87
CA PRO A 110 -15.67 15.01 -4.13
C PRO A 110 -16.68 13.87 -4.26
N GLY A 111 -17.06 13.48 -5.49
CA GLY A 111 -18.06 12.45 -5.70
C GLY A 111 -17.77 11.12 -5.03
N HIS A 112 -16.48 10.71 -4.98
CA HIS A 112 -16.03 9.47 -4.36
C HIS A 112 -16.02 9.49 -2.81
N ILE A 113 -16.21 10.66 -2.21
CA ILE A 113 -16.34 10.89 -0.76
C ILE A 113 -17.79 11.14 -0.37
N ALA A 114 -18.52 11.86 -1.20
CA ALA A 114 -19.89 12.28 -0.92
C ALA A 114 -20.82 11.10 -0.61
N GLY A 115 -20.82 10.08 -1.48
CA GLY A 115 -21.62 8.87 -1.30
C GLY A 115 -21.31 8.14 0.01
N PRO A 116 -20.06 7.70 0.25
CA PRO A 116 -19.68 7.05 1.50
C PRO A 116 -19.95 7.86 2.76
N LEU A 117 -19.85 9.20 2.71
CA LEU A 117 -20.12 10.08 3.88
C LEU A 117 -21.62 10.39 4.05
N GLY A 118 -22.45 10.01 3.06
CA GLY A 118 -23.90 10.28 3.09
C GLY A 118 -24.20 11.78 2.98
N VAL A 119 -23.53 12.47 2.06
CA VAL A 119 -23.77 13.89 1.73
C VAL A 119 -23.87 14.08 0.22
N GLU A 120 -24.39 15.22 -0.23
CA GLU A 120 -24.41 15.57 -1.65
C GLU A 120 -23.01 15.97 -2.14
N ARG A 121 -22.74 15.72 -3.43
CA ARG A 121 -21.53 16.22 -4.08
C ARG A 121 -21.45 17.74 -3.96
N GLY A 122 -20.30 18.26 -3.61
CA GLY A 122 -20.09 19.70 -3.44
C GLY A 122 -20.42 20.23 -2.04
N THR A 123 -21.03 19.42 -1.15
CA THR A 123 -21.23 19.81 0.26
C THR A 123 -19.92 20.26 0.89
N PRO A 124 -19.88 21.40 1.61
CA PRO A 124 -18.68 21.82 2.34
C PRO A 124 -18.31 20.81 3.43
N LEU A 125 -17.08 20.30 3.37
CA LEU A 125 -16.50 19.36 4.33
C LEU A 125 -15.19 19.90 4.88
N THR A 126 -14.84 19.51 6.10
CA THR A 126 -13.46 19.64 6.56
C THR A 126 -12.61 18.57 5.87
N ARG A 127 -11.59 19.01 5.15
CA ARG A 127 -10.52 18.21 4.57
C ARG A 127 -9.26 18.40 5.39
N LEU A 128 -8.71 17.30 5.90
CA LEU A 128 -7.49 17.30 6.69
C LEU A 128 -6.45 16.42 5.99
N VAL A 129 -5.29 16.97 5.65
CA VAL A 129 -4.17 16.26 5.04
C VAL A 129 -3.06 16.11 6.06
N ARG A 130 -2.63 14.87 6.28
CA ARG A 130 -1.57 14.53 7.23
C ARG A 130 -0.51 13.69 6.55
N LEU A 131 0.75 13.92 6.92
CA LEU A 131 1.90 13.12 6.51
C LEU A 131 2.35 12.29 7.72
N GLU A 132 2.45 10.99 7.53
CA GLU A 132 2.96 10.05 8.51
C GLU A 132 4.40 9.70 8.16
N ILE A 133 5.27 9.91 9.13
CA ILE A 133 6.72 9.74 9.01
C ILE A 133 7.15 8.64 9.97
N VAL A 134 7.86 7.65 9.45
CA VAL A 134 8.42 6.53 10.23
C VAL A 134 9.89 6.43 9.88
N ASP A 135 10.74 6.31 10.90
CA ASP A 135 12.19 6.25 10.75
C ASP A 135 12.76 7.44 9.94
N GLY A 136 12.20 8.63 10.19
CA GLY A 136 12.64 9.86 9.56
C GLY A 136 12.26 10.03 8.08
N ALA A 137 11.45 9.12 7.50
CA ALA A 137 11.04 9.21 6.10
C ALA A 137 9.52 9.05 5.94
N PRO A 138 8.91 9.71 4.92
CA PRO A 138 7.49 9.58 4.60
C PRO A 138 7.07 8.12 4.41
N LEU A 139 6.01 7.73 5.06
CA LEU A 139 5.37 6.43 4.90
C LEU A 139 3.99 6.55 4.24
N ALA A 140 3.16 7.47 4.73
CA ALA A 140 1.80 7.62 4.24
C ALA A 140 1.34 9.09 4.22
N VAL A 141 0.46 9.39 3.26
CA VAL A 141 -0.39 10.59 3.27
C VAL A 141 -1.79 10.16 3.61
N VAL A 142 -2.38 10.78 4.64
CA VAL A 142 -3.75 10.53 5.07
C VAL A 142 -4.60 11.74 4.76
N VAL A 143 -5.67 11.56 4.01
CA VAL A 143 -6.66 12.61 3.69
C VAL A 143 -7.98 12.23 4.34
N ASN A 144 -8.37 12.95 5.39
CA ASN A 144 -9.63 12.73 6.09
C ASN A 144 -10.67 13.73 5.62
N TYR A 145 -11.91 13.28 5.48
CA TYR A 145 -13.08 14.09 5.18
C TYR A 145 -14.16 13.87 6.24
N MET A 146 -14.71 14.95 6.74
CA MET A 146 -15.77 14.93 7.72
C MET A 146 -16.66 16.17 7.59
N ARG A 147 -17.85 16.16 8.18
CA ARG A 147 -18.69 17.34 8.21
C ARG A 147 -17.98 18.48 8.95
N THR A 148 -18.17 19.73 8.50
CA THR A 148 -17.52 20.91 9.09
C THR A 148 -17.78 21.04 10.60
N THR A 149 -19.00 20.73 11.05
CA THR A 149 -19.38 20.72 12.48
C THR A 149 -18.54 19.76 13.33
N LEU A 150 -18.02 18.68 12.75
CA LEU A 150 -17.08 17.80 13.43
C LEU A 150 -15.64 18.34 13.31
N GLY A 151 -15.28 18.83 12.15
CA GLY A 151 -13.95 19.39 11.88
C GLY A 151 -13.60 20.59 12.77
N GLU A 152 -14.54 21.45 13.08
CA GLU A 152 -14.38 22.60 13.99
C GLU A 152 -13.99 22.21 15.42
N ARG A 153 -14.27 20.96 15.81
CA ARG A 153 -13.90 20.42 17.13
C ARG A 153 -12.48 19.86 17.17
N ILE A 154 -11.77 19.86 16.04
CA ILE A 154 -10.46 19.24 15.87
C ILE A 154 -9.43 20.35 15.60
N ARG A 155 -8.45 20.47 16.48
CA ARG A 155 -7.32 21.38 16.22
C ARG A 155 -6.16 20.57 15.64
N PRO A 156 -5.46 21.05 14.61
CA PRO A 156 -4.32 20.33 14.01
C PRO A 156 -3.31 19.79 15.03
N ARG A 157 -3.03 20.56 16.09
CA ARG A 157 -2.11 20.16 17.17
C ARG A 157 -2.57 18.93 17.96
N ASP A 158 -3.86 18.64 17.98
CA ASP A 158 -4.41 17.51 18.75
C ASP A 158 -4.13 16.17 18.05
N LEU A 159 -3.71 16.20 16.77
CA LEU A 159 -3.49 15.03 15.93
C LEU A 159 -2.00 14.76 15.62
N THR A 160 -1.08 15.38 16.35
CA THR A 160 0.36 15.20 16.12
C THR A 160 0.91 13.87 16.62
N HIS A 161 0.20 13.20 17.55
CA HIS A 161 0.64 11.97 18.22
C HIS A 161 -0.41 10.87 18.28
N ILE A 162 -1.63 11.13 17.83
CA ILE A 162 -2.73 10.17 17.87
C ILE A 162 -3.44 10.12 16.52
N SER A 163 -4.02 8.99 16.19
CA SER A 163 -4.86 8.86 15.00
C SER A 163 -6.16 9.67 15.16
N LEU A 164 -6.78 10.04 14.03
CA LEU A 164 -8.09 10.71 14.10
C LEU A 164 -9.14 9.81 14.77
N LEU A 165 -9.10 8.51 14.51
CA LEU A 165 -10.01 7.54 15.11
C LEU A 165 -9.91 7.52 16.64
N GLU A 166 -8.68 7.49 17.17
CA GLU A 166 -8.44 7.58 18.63
C GLU A 166 -8.91 8.92 19.18
N PHE A 167 -8.68 10.02 18.46
CA PHE A 167 -9.17 11.34 18.86
C PHE A 167 -10.70 11.37 18.95
N LEU A 168 -11.41 10.87 17.93
CA LEU A 168 -12.87 10.80 17.91
C LEU A 168 -13.41 9.95 19.07
N ARG A 169 -12.81 8.78 19.28
CA ARG A 169 -13.23 7.85 20.33
C ARG A 169 -12.92 8.36 21.74
N ASP A 170 -11.66 8.76 21.98
CA ASP A 170 -11.14 8.95 23.32
C ASP A 170 -11.23 10.41 23.79
N ARG A 171 -11.04 11.37 22.90
CA ARG A 171 -11.12 12.80 23.23
C ARG A 171 -12.52 13.36 23.04
N LEU A 172 -13.16 13.05 21.92
CA LEU A 172 -14.52 13.52 21.67
C LEU A 172 -15.61 12.60 22.26
N ARG A 173 -15.22 11.45 22.83
CA ARG A 173 -16.12 10.45 23.44
C ARG A 173 -17.23 9.99 22.49
N MET A 174 -16.94 9.95 21.20
CA MET A 174 -17.90 9.49 20.22
C MET A 174 -18.07 7.98 20.32
N ARG A 175 -19.31 7.51 20.29
CA ARG A 175 -19.64 6.09 20.19
C ARG A 175 -19.50 5.66 18.75
N LEU A 176 -18.30 5.21 18.37
CA LEU A 176 -18.03 4.68 17.04
C LEU A 176 -18.65 3.28 16.90
N GLY A 177 -19.17 3.00 15.71
CA GLY A 177 -19.80 1.73 15.34
C GLY A 177 -18.86 0.87 14.50
N ALA A 178 -19.16 0.74 13.20
CA ALA A 178 -18.38 -0.05 12.26
C ALA A 178 -17.34 0.79 11.52
N ILE A 179 -16.31 0.11 11.06
CA ILE A 179 -15.34 0.62 10.10
C ILE A 179 -15.41 -0.27 8.87
N HIS A 180 -15.73 0.33 7.73
CA HIS A 180 -15.61 -0.33 6.44
C HIS A 180 -14.29 0.05 5.81
N GLN A 181 -13.52 -0.96 5.39
CA GLN A 181 -12.20 -0.78 4.81
C GLN A 181 -12.14 -1.36 3.40
N SER A 182 -11.58 -0.61 2.46
CA SER A 182 -11.19 -1.11 1.15
C SER A 182 -9.72 -0.78 0.85
N ILE A 183 -9.07 -1.65 0.09
CA ILE A 183 -7.65 -1.55 -0.24
C ILE A 183 -7.50 -1.70 -1.74
N GLU A 184 -6.80 -0.75 -2.35
CA GLU A 184 -6.55 -0.72 -3.80
C GLU A 184 -5.12 -0.29 -4.09
N ALA A 185 -4.55 -0.77 -5.20
CA ALA A 185 -3.30 -0.23 -5.74
C ALA A 185 -3.63 0.87 -6.76
N ARG A 186 -3.00 2.04 -6.61
CA ARG A 186 -3.18 3.19 -7.50
C ARG A 186 -1.86 3.88 -7.79
N LEU A 187 -1.83 4.72 -8.82
CA LEU A 187 -0.77 5.71 -8.99
C LEU A 187 -1.14 6.97 -8.17
N PRO A 188 -0.16 7.61 -7.52
CA PRO A 188 -0.40 8.83 -6.77
C PRO A 188 -0.65 10.01 -7.72
N ASP A 189 -1.38 11.01 -7.24
CA ASP A 189 -1.40 12.32 -7.87
C ASP A 189 -0.12 13.13 -7.54
N VAL A 190 0.01 14.32 -8.13
CA VAL A 190 1.20 15.18 -7.97
C VAL A 190 1.40 15.62 -6.52
N GLU A 191 0.32 15.98 -5.81
CA GLU A 191 0.37 16.39 -4.40
C GLU A 191 0.83 15.21 -3.52
N THR A 192 0.21 14.07 -3.68
CA THR A 192 0.52 12.84 -2.93
C THR A 192 1.94 12.35 -3.20
N ALA A 193 2.35 12.31 -4.47
CA ALA A 193 3.72 11.91 -4.84
C ALA A 193 4.77 12.85 -4.24
N GLY A 194 4.52 14.16 -4.30
CA GLY A 194 5.40 15.17 -3.72
C GLY A 194 5.53 15.03 -2.20
N LEU A 195 4.44 14.82 -1.47
CA LEU A 195 4.44 14.64 -0.03
C LEU A 195 5.12 13.32 0.40
N LEU A 196 4.92 12.25 -0.36
CA LEU A 196 5.54 10.95 -0.11
C LEU A 196 7.02 10.90 -0.53
N GLY A 197 7.48 11.88 -1.33
CA GLY A 197 8.82 11.84 -1.92
C GLY A 197 9.00 10.65 -2.85
N THR A 198 7.97 10.29 -3.63
CA THR A 198 7.96 9.18 -4.57
C THR A 198 7.72 9.64 -5.99
N ASP A 199 7.92 8.75 -6.97
CA ASP A 199 7.66 9.02 -8.37
C ASP A 199 6.16 8.87 -8.69
N LEU A 200 5.65 9.67 -9.66
CA LEU A 200 4.27 9.54 -10.14
C LEU A 200 3.95 8.17 -10.74
N THR A 201 4.96 7.43 -11.20
CA THR A 201 4.82 6.09 -11.75
C THR A 201 4.99 4.98 -10.70
N ALA A 202 5.38 5.34 -9.48
CA ALA A 202 5.51 4.39 -8.39
C ALA A 202 4.11 4.10 -7.78
N PRO A 203 3.69 2.84 -7.68
CA PRO A 203 2.40 2.52 -7.11
C PRO A 203 2.34 2.87 -5.61
N VAL A 204 1.16 3.28 -5.17
CA VAL A 204 0.82 3.43 -3.76
C VAL A 204 -0.29 2.44 -3.41
N LEU A 205 -0.25 1.91 -2.18
CA LEU A 205 -1.36 1.17 -1.63
C LEU A 205 -2.34 2.17 -1.02
N THR A 206 -3.52 2.29 -1.60
CA THR A 206 -4.57 3.18 -1.11
C THR A 206 -5.52 2.41 -0.21
N VAL A 207 -5.66 2.87 1.02
CA VAL A 207 -6.59 2.31 2.00
C VAL A 207 -7.66 3.34 2.29
N ARG A 208 -8.91 3.01 1.97
CA ARG A 208 -10.07 3.82 2.34
C ARG A 208 -10.71 3.27 3.58
N LEU A 209 -11.00 4.14 4.54
CA LEU A 209 -11.84 3.83 5.69
C LEU A 209 -13.11 4.68 5.63
N VAL A 210 -14.24 4.06 5.94
CA VAL A 210 -15.50 4.73 6.24
C VAL A 210 -15.85 4.37 7.68
N VAL A 211 -15.83 5.37 8.55
CA VAL A 211 -16.10 5.21 9.97
C VAL A 211 -17.53 5.66 10.24
N THR A 212 -18.31 4.82 10.94
CA THR A 212 -19.67 5.14 11.37
C THR A 212 -19.74 5.33 12.87
N GLU A 213 -20.71 6.08 13.35
CA GLU A 213 -21.13 6.04 14.74
C GLU A 213 -22.00 4.81 15.04
N ALA A 214 -22.30 4.53 16.30
CA ALA A 214 -23.07 3.36 16.73
C ALA A 214 -24.48 3.28 16.09
N GLY A 215 -25.03 4.42 15.65
CA GLY A 215 -26.28 4.49 14.90
C GLY A 215 -26.16 4.23 13.40
N GLY A 216 -24.96 3.89 12.90
CA GLY A 216 -24.71 3.58 11.50
C GLY A 216 -24.48 4.80 10.60
N ARG A 217 -24.59 6.02 11.12
CA ARG A 217 -24.34 7.24 10.34
C ARG A 217 -22.83 7.43 10.09
N PRO A 218 -22.38 7.64 8.84
CA PRO A 218 -20.97 7.93 8.56
C PRO A 218 -20.53 9.25 9.19
N VAL A 219 -19.39 9.24 9.86
CA VAL A 219 -18.80 10.41 10.54
C VAL A 219 -17.52 10.87 9.86
N GLU A 220 -16.79 9.93 9.27
CA GLU A 220 -15.50 10.18 8.63
C GLU A 220 -15.30 9.24 7.44
N VAL A 221 -14.68 9.76 6.39
CA VAL A 221 -14.09 8.99 5.31
C VAL A 221 -12.64 9.41 5.17
N SER A 222 -11.72 8.45 5.17
CA SER A 222 -10.31 8.73 4.91
C SER A 222 -9.77 7.90 3.76
N ASP A 223 -8.90 8.53 2.97
CA ASP A 223 -8.03 7.88 2.01
C ASP A 223 -6.59 7.98 2.52
N THR A 224 -5.95 6.84 2.74
CA THR A 224 -4.55 6.76 3.13
C THR A 224 -3.74 6.18 1.97
N PHE A 225 -2.72 6.91 1.56
CA PHE A 225 -1.83 6.54 0.46
C PHE A 225 -0.49 6.11 1.03
N TYR A 226 -0.24 4.81 1.06
CA TYR A 226 1.01 4.25 1.57
C TYR A 226 2.02 4.06 0.45
N ARG A 227 3.27 4.36 0.72
CA ARG A 227 4.39 3.97 -0.15
C ARG A 227 4.48 2.45 -0.21
N ALA A 228 4.28 1.87 -1.41
CA ALA A 228 4.28 0.42 -1.60
C ALA A 228 5.67 -0.22 -1.36
N ASP A 229 6.75 0.55 -1.48
CA ASP A 229 8.11 0.11 -1.19
C ASP A 229 8.45 0.08 0.31
N ARG A 230 7.60 0.69 1.16
CA ARG A 230 7.79 0.82 2.61
C ARG A 230 6.64 0.28 3.45
N TYR A 231 5.54 -0.12 2.82
CA TYR A 231 4.35 -0.62 3.51
C TYR A 231 3.90 -1.95 2.93
N ARG A 232 3.51 -2.88 3.83
CA ARG A 232 2.90 -4.17 3.50
C ARG A 232 1.69 -4.38 4.38
N TYR A 233 0.57 -4.78 3.80
CA TYR A 233 -0.61 -5.19 4.53
C TYR A 233 -0.62 -6.72 4.68
N GLU A 234 -0.64 -7.20 5.92
CA GLU A 234 -0.70 -8.62 6.23
C GLU A 234 -1.89 -8.91 7.14
N VAL A 235 -2.61 -9.98 6.83
CA VAL A 235 -3.75 -10.47 7.62
C VAL A 235 -3.54 -11.94 7.92
N GLU A 236 -3.60 -12.31 9.20
CA GLU A 236 -3.67 -13.70 9.63
C GLU A 236 -5.14 -14.10 9.82
N THR A 237 -5.59 -15.11 9.08
CA THR A 237 -6.92 -15.68 9.25
C THR A 237 -6.81 -17.08 9.81
N ARG A 238 -7.35 -17.31 11.00
CA ARG A 238 -7.43 -18.65 11.58
C ARG A 238 -8.61 -19.40 10.96
N LEU A 239 -8.31 -20.50 10.29
CA LEU A 239 -9.35 -21.37 9.76
C LEU A 239 -10.04 -22.12 10.90
N PRO A 240 -11.39 -22.23 10.86
CA PRO A 240 -12.08 -23.07 11.82
C PRO A 240 -11.61 -24.53 11.67
N PRO A 241 -11.57 -25.32 12.77
CA PRO A 241 -11.22 -26.72 12.69
C PRO A 241 -12.14 -27.42 11.68
N ALA A 242 -11.55 -28.32 10.89
CA ALA A 242 -12.29 -29.08 9.89
C ALA A 242 -13.50 -29.75 10.55
N ARG A 243 -14.71 -29.40 10.16
CA ARG A 243 -15.90 -30.16 10.56
C ARG A 243 -15.73 -31.56 10.00
N ARG A 244 -15.49 -32.56 10.84
CA ARG A 244 -15.61 -33.94 10.43
C ARG A 244 -17.03 -34.16 9.95
N ARG A 245 -17.25 -34.13 8.65
CA ARG A 245 -18.47 -34.68 8.07
C ARG A 245 -18.39 -36.18 8.39
N PRO A 246 -19.36 -36.77 9.11
CA PRO A 246 -19.40 -38.23 9.22
C PRO A 246 -19.46 -38.74 7.79
N TYR A 247 -18.47 -39.54 7.40
CA TYR A 247 -18.51 -40.29 6.16
C TYR A 247 -19.79 -41.12 6.25
N ALA A 248 -20.78 -40.80 5.45
CA ALA A 248 -21.96 -41.66 5.29
C ALA A 248 -21.40 -43.03 4.83
N ARG A 249 -21.35 -43.98 5.74
CA ARG A 249 -21.04 -45.38 5.38
C ARG A 249 -22.04 -45.75 4.31
N GLY A 250 -21.55 -45.91 3.09
CA GLY A 250 -22.35 -46.38 1.98
C GLY A 250 -23.05 -47.65 2.41
N THR A 251 -24.38 -47.65 2.31
CA THR A 251 -25.22 -48.82 2.49
C THR A 251 -24.70 -49.89 1.52
N PRO A 252 -24.29 -51.08 2.00
CA PRO A 252 -23.83 -52.12 1.10
C PRO A 252 -24.96 -52.49 0.12
N PRO A 253 -24.67 -52.82 -1.15
CA PRO A 253 -25.68 -53.20 -2.11
C PRO A 253 -26.39 -54.45 -1.64
N ARG A 254 -27.73 -54.38 -1.61
CA ARG A 254 -28.57 -55.54 -1.30
C ARG A 254 -28.23 -56.70 -2.26
N ARG A 255 -27.66 -57.79 -1.74
CA ARG A 255 -27.49 -59.06 -2.47
C ARG A 255 -28.85 -59.69 -2.69
N GLY A 256 -29.12 -60.04 -3.95
CA GLY A 256 -29.86 -61.26 -4.29
C GLY A 256 -31.37 -61.09 -4.46
N ALA A 257 -31.83 -60.79 -5.68
CA ALA A 257 -33.06 -61.40 -6.16
C ALA A 257 -32.68 -62.70 -6.95
N ARG A 258 -33.13 -63.83 -6.46
CA ARG A 258 -33.03 -65.13 -7.17
C ARG A 258 -33.85 -65.06 -8.46
N PRO A 259 -33.40 -65.70 -9.55
CA PRO A 259 -34.22 -65.80 -10.76
C PRO A 259 -35.36 -66.80 -10.53
N VAL A 260 -36.56 -66.35 -10.81
CA VAL A 260 -37.77 -67.18 -10.91
C VAL A 260 -37.64 -68.04 -12.16
N ARG A 261 -37.65 -69.38 -12.01
CA ARG A 261 -37.85 -70.33 -13.11
C ARG A 261 -39.33 -70.30 -13.53
N GLN A 262 -39.60 -70.06 -14.79
CA GLN A 262 -40.86 -70.28 -15.40
C GLN A 262 -40.91 -71.75 -15.96
N PRO A 263 -42.14 -72.35 -16.03
CA PRO A 263 -42.39 -73.74 -16.43
C PRO A 263 -42.14 -73.99 -17.89
#